data_e14dc7f22fcda7fb708e6a41a791a1f2
#
_entry.id   e14dc7f22fcda7fb708e6a41a791a1f2
#
_cell.length_a   1.000
_cell.length_b   1.000
_cell.length_c   1.000
_cell.angle_alpha   90.00
_cell.angle_beta   90.00
_cell.angle_gamma   90.00
#
_symmetry.space_group_name_H-M   'P 1'
#
loop_
_entity.id
_entity.type
_entity.pdbx_description
1 polymer ?
#
loop_
_entity_poly.entity_id
_entity_poly.type
_entity_poly.pdbx_seq_one_letter_code
_entity_poly.pdbx_strand_id
1 'polypeptide(L)'
;MNLEKFTERSREFIQAAQAAALAAEHQRILPQHLLKVILEDEQDFAKNLLKKIGVDSHKILVELDLLLGKVPKIKSENSQMFFDTQILRVLEQAQALAKKNADKFVSLERILCALATVKSDVKNILDGSGVSIAALEMAISDFRNCLLYTSPSPRD
;
A
#
# COMPACT_ATOMS: atom_id res chain seq x y z
N MET A 1 2.72 -15.62 -6.53
CA MET A 1 3.34 -14.62 -5.66
C MET A 1 3.56 -15.22 -4.28
N ASN A 2 4.74 -15.02 -3.74
CA ASN A 2 5.09 -15.63 -2.45
C ASN A 2 4.78 -14.69 -1.28
N LEU A 3 3.60 -14.85 -0.68
CA LEU A 3 3.16 -14.00 0.43
C LEU A 3 3.82 -14.39 1.76
N GLU A 4 4.55 -15.50 1.81
CA GLU A 4 5.24 -15.91 3.03
C GLU A 4 6.31 -14.91 3.47
N LYS A 5 6.85 -14.14 2.54
CA LYS A 5 7.84 -13.12 2.84
C LYS A 5 7.24 -11.81 3.38
N PHE A 6 5.92 -11.71 3.41
CA PHE A 6 5.23 -10.53 3.90
C PHE A 6 4.83 -10.71 5.36
N THR A 7 4.82 -9.61 6.12
CA THR A 7 4.31 -9.66 7.49
C THR A 7 2.85 -10.08 7.48
N GLU A 8 2.38 -10.59 8.60
CA GLU A 8 0.98 -10.98 8.75
C GLU A 8 0.04 -9.82 8.41
N ARG A 9 0.36 -8.65 8.90
CA ARG A 9 -0.43 -7.44 8.66
C ARG A 9 -0.41 -7.04 7.19
N SER A 10 0.74 -7.12 6.53
CA SER A 10 0.82 -6.83 5.10
C SER A 10 -0.05 -7.78 4.29
N ARG A 11 -0.06 -9.07 4.64
CA ARG A 11 -0.92 -10.05 3.99
C ARG A 11 -2.39 -9.73 4.18
N GLU A 12 -2.77 -9.29 5.37
CA GLU A 12 -4.16 -8.89 5.67
C GLU A 12 -4.60 -7.74 4.75
N PHE A 13 -3.72 -6.77 4.51
CA PHE A 13 -4.05 -5.65 3.61
C PHE A 13 -4.14 -6.08 2.16
N ILE A 14 -3.31 -7.01 1.73
CA ILE A 14 -3.40 -7.55 0.37
C ILE A 14 -4.73 -8.26 0.19
N GLN A 15 -5.15 -9.07 1.18
CA GLN A 15 -6.44 -9.74 1.16
C GLN A 15 -7.60 -8.74 1.21
N ALA A 16 -7.46 -7.67 1.99
CA ALA A 16 -8.47 -6.62 2.05
C ALA A 16 -8.61 -5.89 0.71
N ALA A 17 -7.51 -5.72 -0.02
CA ALA A 17 -7.55 -5.14 -1.36
C ALA A 17 -8.32 -6.04 -2.32
N GLN A 18 -8.15 -7.36 -2.22
CA GLN A 18 -8.92 -8.31 -3.01
C GLN A 18 -10.41 -8.19 -2.70
N ALA A 19 -10.76 -8.13 -1.41
CA ALA A 19 -12.14 -8.00 -0.99
C ALA A 19 -12.75 -6.68 -1.47
N ALA A 20 -11.99 -5.59 -1.41
CA ALA A 20 -12.46 -4.29 -1.89
C ALA A 20 -12.73 -4.30 -3.40
N ALA A 21 -11.85 -4.94 -4.16
CA ALA A 21 -12.05 -5.06 -5.61
C ALA A 21 -13.28 -5.89 -5.92
N LEU A 22 -13.49 -6.98 -5.20
CA LEU A 22 -14.67 -7.84 -5.37
C LEU A 22 -15.96 -7.07 -5.04
N ALA A 23 -15.97 -6.34 -3.92
CA ALA A 23 -17.13 -5.56 -3.50
C ALA A 23 -17.50 -4.47 -4.51
N ALA A 24 -16.50 -3.91 -5.19
CA ALA A 24 -16.70 -2.88 -6.21
C ALA A 24 -16.96 -3.47 -7.61
N GLU A 25 -17.05 -4.78 -7.72
CA GLU A 25 -17.26 -5.49 -9.00
C GLU A 25 -16.12 -5.23 -9.99
N HIS A 26 -14.91 -5.05 -9.51
CA HIS A 26 -13.71 -4.90 -10.33
C HIS A 26 -13.06 -6.26 -10.54
N GLN A 27 -12.71 -6.56 -11.78
CA GLN A 27 -12.09 -7.84 -12.11
C GLN A 27 -10.60 -7.87 -11.76
N ARG A 28 -9.95 -6.70 -11.76
CA ARG A 28 -8.52 -6.60 -11.49
C ARG A 28 -8.28 -5.97 -10.13
N ILE A 29 -7.31 -6.51 -9.42
CA ILE A 29 -6.84 -5.93 -8.17
C ILE A 29 -5.73 -4.95 -8.52
N LEU A 30 -5.95 -3.67 -8.23
CA LEU A 30 -5.08 -2.57 -8.63
C LEU A 30 -4.39 -1.93 -7.43
N PRO A 31 -3.28 -1.19 -7.64
CA PRO A 31 -2.64 -0.48 -6.53
C PRO A 31 -3.57 0.46 -5.78
N GLN A 32 -4.55 1.08 -6.46
CA GLN A 32 -5.50 1.96 -5.80
C GLN A 32 -6.37 1.22 -4.79
N HIS A 33 -6.70 -0.05 -5.02
CA HIS A 33 -7.41 -0.85 -4.02
C HIS A 33 -6.55 -1.03 -2.77
N LEU A 34 -5.27 -1.33 -2.96
CA LEU A 34 -4.36 -1.57 -1.86
C LEU A 34 -4.12 -0.30 -1.04
N LEU A 35 -3.83 0.81 -1.68
CA LEU A 35 -3.60 2.06 -0.96
C LEU A 35 -4.84 2.52 -0.21
N LYS A 36 -6.01 2.34 -0.80
CA LYS A 36 -7.26 2.72 -0.14
C LYS A 36 -7.46 1.95 1.16
N VAL A 37 -7.32 0.63 1.15
CA VAL A 37 -7.50 -0.16 2.37
C VAL A 37 -6.43 0.15 3.41
N ILE A 38 -5.21 0.45 2.98
CA ILE A 38 -4.14 0.86 3.90
C ILE A 38 -4.49 2.19 4.59
N LEU A 39 -5.02 3.15 3.84
CA LEU A 39 -5.39 4.46 4.39
C LEU A 39 -6.65 4.39 5.26
N GLU A 40 -7.49 3.38 5.08
CA GLU A 40 -8.69 3.19 5.88
C GLU A 40 -8.45 2.31 7.12
N ASP A 41 -7.19 1.99 7.40
CA ASP A 41 -6.80 1.16 8.54
C ASP A 41 -7.23 1.79 9.88
N GLU A 42 -7.81 0.96 10.75
CA GLU A 42 -8.26 1.39 12.08
C GLU A 42 -7.13 1.90 12.97
N GLN A 43 -5.92 1.40 12.77
CA GLN A 43 -4.75 1.82 13.54
C GLN A 43 -4.10 3.08 12.99
N ASP A 44 -4.59 3.59 11.86
CA ASP A 44 -4.14 4.84 11.24
C ASP A 44 -2.63 4.92 10.98
N PHE A 45 -1.99 3.76 10.76
CA PHE A 45 -0.54 3.71 10.57
C PHE A 45 -0.09 4.59 9.40
N ALA A 46 -0.69 4.39 8.22
CA ALA A 46 -0.32 5.14 7.03
C ALA A 46 -0.70 6.61 7.15
N LYS A 47 -1.86 6.90 7.76
CA LYS A 47 -2.29 8.27 7.99
C LYS A 47 -1.31 9.01 8.88
N ASN A 48 -0.81 8.35 9.91
CA ASN A 48 0.16 8.96 10.83
C ASN A 48 1.50 9.22 10.15
N LEU A 49 1.96 8.29 9.30
CA LEU A 49 3.17 8.51 8.51
C LEU A 49 3.02 9.71 7.58
N LEU A 50 1.91 9.80 6.87
CA LEU A 50 1.65 10.92 5.96
C LEU A 50 1.52 12.23 6.70
N LYS A 51 0.87 12.24 7.86
CA LYS A 51 0.76 13.42 8.71
C LYS A 51 2.14 13.92 9.14
N LYS A 52 3.04 13.00 9.46
CA LYS A 52 4.40 13.33 9.84
C LYS A 52 5.16 14.04 8.70
N ILE A 53 4.84 13.69 7.47
CA ILE A 53 5.40 14.32 6.27
C ILE A 53 4.72 15.66 5.97
N GLY A 54 3.54 15.90 6.54
CA GLY A 54 2.75 17.10 6.28
C GLY A 54 1.73 16.91 5.15
N VAL A 55 1.34 15.68 4.87
CA VAL A 55 0.43 15.35 3.77
C VAL A 55 -0.94 14.96 4.33
N ASP A 56 -2.00 15.49 3.70
CA ASP A 56 -3.37 15.20 4.07
C ASP A 56 -3.84 13.90 3.37
N SER A 57 -4.02 12.85 4.17
CA SER A 57 -4.48 11.56 3.65
C SER A 57 -5.89 11.61 3.08
N HIS A 58 -6.73 12.51 3.58
CA HIS A 58 -8.09 12.65 3.07
C HIS A 58 -8.10 13.06 1.59
N LYS A 59 -7.20 13.96 1.21
CA LYS A 59 -7.07 14.39 -0.18
C LYS A 59 -6.69 13.21 -1.07
N ILE A 60 -5.79 12.36 -0.59
CA ILE A 60 -5.37 11.16 -1.32
C ILE A 60 -6.56 10.21 -1.49
N LEU A 61 -7.34 10.00 -0.42
CA LEU A 61 -8.53 9.14 -0.48
C LEU A 61 -9.56 9.63 -1.49
N VAL A 62 -9.79 10.94 -1.56
CA VAL A 62 -10.72 11.52 -2.53
C VAL A 62 -10.26 11.21 -3.96
N GLU A 63 -8.97 11.41 -4.23
CA GLU A 63 -8.42 11.13 -5.56
C GLU A 63 -8.45 9.63 -5.90
N LEU A 64 -8.22 8.77 -4.90
CA LEU A 64 -8.33 7.32 -5.09
C LEU A 64 -9.76 6.92 -5.44
N ASP A 65 -10.75 7.49 -4.76
CA ASP A 65 -12.14 7.20 -5.05
C ASP A 65 -12.51 7.62 -6.47
N LEU A 66 -11.98 8.74 -6.93
CA LEU A 66 -12.20 9.18 -8.32
C LEU A 66 -11.59 8.19 -9.31
N LEU A 67 -10.38 7.69 -9.04
CA LEU A 67 -9.74 6.69 -9.89
C LEU A 67 -10.53 5.39 -9.90
N LEU A 68 -10.98 4.93 -8.74
CA LEU A 68 -11.72 3.69 -8.63
C LEU A 68 -13.08 3.78 -9.36
N GLY A 69 -13.68 4.97 -9.37
CA GLY A 69 -14.91 5.20 -10.12
C GLY A 69 -14.75 5.08 -11.63
N LYS A 70 -13.53 5.18 -12.13
CA LYS A 70 -13.23 5.04 -13.57
C LYS A 70 -12.95 3.61 -13.98
N VAL A 71 -12.76 2.70 -13.03
CA VAL A 71 -12.50 1.29 -13.32
C VAL A 71 -13.79 0.63 -13.81
N PRO A 72 -13.76 -0.06 -14.96
CA PRO A 72 -14.97 -0.74 -15.45
C PRO A 72 -15.47 -1.80 -14.48
N LYS A 73 -16.77 -1.82 -14.27
CA LYS A 73 -17.40 -2.85 -13.45
C LYS A 73 -17.80 -4.02 -14.36
N ILE A 74 -17.47 -5.22 -13.93
CA ILE A 74 -17.78 -6.43 -14.66
C ILE A 74 -18.68 -7.30 -13.82
N LYS A 75 -19.94 -7.45 -14.24
CA LYS A 75 -20.90 -8.35 -13.59
C LYS A 75 -20.87 -9.68 -14.32
N SER A 76 -20.09 -10.60 -13.83
CA SER A 76 -20.06 -11.96 -14.34
C SER A 76 -19.91 -12.92 -13.18
N GLU A 77 -20.84 -13.85 -13.07
CA GLU A 77 -20.77 -14.87 -12.02
C GLU A 77 -19.55 -15.77 -12.17
N ASN A 78 -18.98 -15.82 -13.38
CA ASN A 78 -17.83 -16.66 -13.69
C ASN A 78 -16.53 -15.87 -13.83
N SER A 79 -16.54 -14.57 -13.52
CA SER A 79 -15.33 -13.77 -13.65
C SER A 79 -14.37 -14.09 -12.50
N GLN A 80 -13.17 -14.55 -12.85
CA GLN A 80 -12.11 -14.72 -11.87
C GLN A 80 -11.40 -13.40 -11.70
N MET A 81 -11.15 -13.04 -10.43
CA MET A 81 -10.35 -11.85 -10.12
C MET A 81 -8.87 -12.20 -10.25
N PHE A 82 -8.10 -11.25 -10.72
CA PHE A 82 -6.66 -11.45 -10.82
C PHE A 82 -5.93 -10.16 -10.45
N PHE A 83 -4.68 -10.33 -10.03
CA PHE A 83 -3.80 -9.21 -9.73
C PHE A 83 -3.34 -8.56 -11.03
N ASP A 84 -3.53 -7.24 -11.14
CA ASP A 84 -3.03 -6.49 -12.28
C ASP A 84 -1.50 -6.45 -12.25
N THR A 85 -0.89 -6.28 -13.43
CA THR A 85 0.56 -6.19 -13.54
C THR A 85 1.13 -5.09 -12.64
N GLN A 86 0.44 -3.97 -12.51
CA GLN A 86 0.91 -2.85 -11.70
C GLN A 86 1.02 -3.21 -10.22
N ILE A 87 0.02 -3.89 -9.65
CA ILE A 87 0.10 -4.27 -8.25
C ILE A 87 1.17 -5.35 -8.02
N LEU A 88 1.36 -6.24 -8.97
CA LEU A 88 2.42 -7.23 -8.90
C LEU A 88 3.79 -6.54 -8.85
N ARG A 89 3.99 -5.51 -9.66
CA ARG A 89 5.23 -4.71 -9.64
C ARG A 89 5.43 -4.00 -8.31
N VAL A 90 4.35 -3.49 -7.72
CA VAL A 90 4.42 -2.84 -6.40
C VAL A 90 4.88 -3.84 -5.35
N LEU A 91 4.29 -5.03 -5.33
CA LEU A 91 4.65 -6.05 -4.34
C LEU A 91 6.07 -6.57 -4.55
N GLU A 92 6.50 -6.70 -5.80
CA GLU A 92 7.86 -7.09 -6.15
C GLU A 92 8.86 -6.03 -5.70
N GLN A 93 8.55 -4.75 -5.93
CA GLN A 93 9.39 -3.64 -5.48
C GLN A 93 9.47 -3.58 -3.96
N ALA A 94 8.36 -3.86 -3.27
CA ALA A 94 8.35 -3.91 -1.81
C ALA A 94 9.30 -4.98 -1.30
N GLN A 95 9.35 -6.15 -1.95
CA GLN A 95 10.29 -7.20 -1.61
C GLN A 95 11.74 -6.75 -1.83
N ALA A 96 12.01 -6.07 -2.93
CA ALA A 96 13.34 -5.55 -3.22
C ALA A 96 13.78 -4.52 -2.18
N LEU A 97 12.87 -3.64 -1.76
CA LEU A 97 13.15 -2.64 -0.73
C LEU A 97 13.42 -3.29 0.63
N ALA A 98 12.65 -4.32 0.97
CA ALA A 98 12.88 -5.05 2.21
C ALA A 98 14.26 -5.71 2.22
N LYS A 99 14.63 -6.34 1.12
CA LYS A 99 15.93 -6.96 0.98
C LYS A 99 17.07 -5.95 1.07
N LYS A 100 16.92 -4.81 0.40
CA LYS A 100 17.91 -3.72 0.42
C LYS A 100 18.15 -3.21 1.83
N ASN A 101 17.11 -3.19 2.66
CA ASN A 101 17.17 -2.69 4.03
C ASN A 101 17.40 -3.80 5.06
N ALA A 102 17.72 -5.00 4.62
CA ALA A 102 17.97 -6.17 5.46
C ALA A 102 16.77 -6.54 6.33
N ASP A 103 15.56 -6.26 5.86
CA ASP A 103 14.34 -6.66 6.54
C ASP A 103 14.08 -8.14 6.29
N LYS A 104 13.72 -8.86 7.34
CA LYS A 104 13.41 -10.29 7.22
C LYS A 104 12.07 -10.50 6.50
N PHE A 105 11.11 -9.61 6.72
CA PHE A 105 9.79 -9.67 6.12
C PHE A 105 9.44 -8.32 5.48
N VAL A 106 8.57 -8.37 4.48
CA VAL A 106 8.09 -7.16 3.82
C VAL A 106 6.99 -6.55 4.68
N SER A 107 7.28 -5.40 5.26
CA SER A 107 6.35 -4.68 6.14
C SER A 107 5.47 -3.72 5.34
N LEU A 108 4.43 -3.21 6.01
CA LEU A 108 3.51 -2.26 5.41
C LEU A 108 4.23 -0.99 4.94
N GLU A 109 5.21 -0.53 5.69
CA GLU A 109 5.98 0.65 5.31
C GLU A 109 6.75 0.46 4.00
N ARG A 110 7.23 -0.75 3.73
CA ARG A 110 7.90 -1.05 2.47
C ARG A 110 6.91 -1.08 1.30
N ILE A 111 5.69 -1.54 1.56
CA ILE A 111 4.61 -1.49 0.56
C ILE A 111 4.28 -0.04 0.23
N LEU A 112 4.20 0.84 1.23
CA LEU A 112 3.95 2.27 0.99
C LEU A 112 5.06 2.89 0.14
N CYS A 113 6.32 2.58 0.44
CA CYS A 113 7.44 3.05 -0.38
C CYS A 113 7.36 2.54 -1.81
N ALA A 114 6.96 1.28 -1.98
CA ALA A 114 6.81 0.70 -3.31
C ALA A 114 5.69 1.38 -4.09
N LEU A 115 4.58 1.70 -3.43
CA LEU A 115 3.49 2.45 -4.06
C LEU A 115 3.94 3.83 -4.55
N ALA A 116 4.85 4.46 -3.81
CA ALA A 116 5.40 5.75 -4.18
C ALA A 116 6.52 5.65 -5.23
N THR A 117 7.06 4.47 -5.46
CA THR A 117 8.19 4.24 -6.36
C THR A 117 7.76 3.71 -7.73
N VAL A 118 6.88 2.72 -7.74
CA VAL A 118 6.43 2.07 -8.97
C VAL A 118 5.53 3.00 -9.77
N LYS A 119 5.84 3.16 -11.04
CA LYS A 119 5.08 4.03 -11.93
C LYS A 119 3.64 3.53 -12.09
N SER A 120 2.70 4.34 -11.64
CA SER A 120 1.27 4.02 -11.66
C SER A 120 0.45 5.28 -11.41
N ASP A 121 -0.87 5.18 -11.54
CA ASP A 121 -1.76 6.29 -11.20
C ASP A 121 -1.67 6.64 -9.72
N VAL A 122 -1.45 5.63 -8.87
CA VAL A 122 -1.27 5.85 -7.43
C VAL A 122 -0.02 6.67 -7.16
N LYS A 123 1.08 6.37 -7.85
CA LYS A 123 2.30 7.16 -7.72
C LYS A 123 2.06 8.62 -8.10
N ASN A 124 1.30 8.86 -9.17
CA ASN A 124 0.96 10.21 -9.60
C ASN A 124 0.17 10.96 -8.53
N ILE A 125 -0.76 10.29 -7.87
CA ILE A 125 -1.52 10.87 -6.77
C ILE A 125 -0.61 11.23 -5.60
N LEU A 126 0.27 10.31 -5.23
CA LEU A 126 1.21 10.52 -4.12
C LEU A 126 2.17 11.67 -4.42
N ASP A 127 2.74 11.70 -5.62
CA ASP A 127 3.63 12.78 -6.04
C ASP A 127 2.91 14.13 -6.02
N GLY A 128 1.70 14.17 -6.54
CA GLY A 128 0.88 15.39 -6.57
C GLY A 128 0.44 15.87 -5.20
N SER A 129 0.43 14.97 -4.21
CA SER A 129 0.07 15.31 -2.83
C SER A 129 1.28 15.69 -1.98
N GLY A 130 2.48 15.61 -2.54
CA GLY A 130 3.70 15.98 -1.83
C GLY A 130 4.41 14.83 -1.13
N VAL A 131 4.06 13.59 -1.45
CA VAL A 131 4.72 12.42 -0.87
C VAL A 131 5.96 12.11 -1.70
N SER A 132 7.14 12.43 -1.18
CA SER A 132 8.39 12.04 -1.82
C SER A 132 8.92 10.77 -1.16
N ILE A 133 9.69 9.98 -1.92
CA ILE A 133 10.28 8.76 -1.39
C ILE A 133 11.24 9.09 -0.24
N ALA A 134 12.03 10.15 -0.38
CA ALA A 134 12.98 10.55 0.66
C ALA A 134 12.27 10.93 1.95
N ALA A 135 11.19 11.71 1.88
CA ALA A 135 10.42 12.10 3.05
C ALA A 135 9.77 10.88 3.72
N LEU A 136 9.25 9.96 2.90
CA LEU A 136 8.63 8.75 3.39
C LEU A 136 9.64 7.84 4.10
N GLU A 137 10.82 7.68 3.52
CA GLU A 137 11.89 6.88 4.14
C GLU A 137 12.35 7.47 5.46
N MET A 138 12.45 8.80 5.55
CA MET A 138 12.78 9.47 6.81
C MET A 138 11.72 9.24 7.88
N ALA A 139 10.45 9.35 7.51
CA ALA A 139 9.36 9.11 8.44
C ALA A 139 9.35 7.67 8.93
N ILE A 140 9.64 6.72 8.05
CA ILE A 140 9.73 5.29 8.40
C ILE A 140 10.91 5.05 9.34
N SER A 141 12.07 5.65 9.04
CA SER A 141 13.26 5.52 9.88
C SER A 141 12.99 6.03 11.29
N ASP A 142 12.35 7.18 11.42
CA ASP A 142 11.99 7.74 12.72
C ASP A 142 11.02 6.83 13.46
N PHE A 143 10.04 6.29 12.75
CA PHE A 143 9.08 5.35 13.31
C PHE A 143 9.77 4.07 13.82
N ARG A 144 10.69 3.52 13.04
CA ARG A 144 11.44 2.31 13.43
C ARG A 144 12.36 2.56 14.61
N ASN A 145 12.98 3.73 14.68
CA ASN A 145 13.83 4.09 15.81
C ASN A 145 13.01 4.12 17.11
N CYS A 146 11.78 4.60 17.07
CA CYS A 146 10.87 4.56 18.21
C CYS A 146 10.54 3.11 18.59
N LEU A 147 10.35 2.22 17.61
CA LEU A 147 10.03 0.82 17.87
C LEU A 147 11.19 0.04 18.49
N LEU A 148 12.44 0.45 18.26
CA LEU A 148 13.61 -0.22 18.83
C LEU A 148 13.61 -0.20 20.35
N TYR A 149 12.89 0.75 20.96
CA TYR A 149 12.76 0.82 22.40
C TYR A 149 11.57 0.05 22.94
N THR A 150 10.70 -0.50 22.06
CA THR A 150 9.49 -1.21 22.47
C THR A 150 9.57 -2.61 22.01
N SER A 151 10.08 -3.48 21.93
CA SER A 151 10.04 -4.89 21.53
C SER A 151 9.90 -5.07 20.02
N PRO A 152 10.95 -5.44 19.30
CA PRO A 152 10.88 -5.72 17.87
C PRO A 152 9.96 -6.91 17.62
N SER A 153 9.01 -6.72 16.71
CA SER A 153 8.08 -7.75 16.29
C SER A 153 8.11 -7.84 14.76
N PRO A 154 7.90 -9.03 14.17
CA PRO A 154 7.75 -9.13 12.73
C PRO A 154 6.42 -8.54 12.22
N ARG A 155 5.58 -8.07 13.11
CA ARG A 155 4.38 -7.32 12.76
C ARG A 155 4.71 -5.86 12.60
N ASP A 156 4.03 -5.20 11.68
CA ASP A 156 4.21 -3.77 11.38
C ASP A 156 3.78 -2.85 12.51
#